data_50855769e1772276fb1787d63c351161
#
_entry.id   50855769e1772276fb1787d63c351161
#
_cell.length_a   1.000
_cell.length_b   1.000
_cell.length_c   1.000
_cell.angle_alpha   90.00
_cell.angle_beta   90.00
_cell.angle_gamma   90.00
#
_symmetry.space_group_name_H-M   'P 1'
#
loop_
_entity.id
_entity.type
_entity.pdbx_description
1 polymer ?
#
loop_
_entity_poly.entity_id
_entity_poly.type
_entity_poly.pdbx_seq_one_letter_code
_entity_poly.pdbx_strand_id
1 'polypeptide(L)'
;MNISKVFAIGVLALISACAAPPNSAKVDVAPKATVTFIDVANFDVELASSLNAPLDSVEVLFYEKIRPNKMPERLQKWISAVERSGGSVKINTPPNEPKPRNPIALLGLLGSAYTTIKSFVDAQPASYLSSAKGRNAVISLARSPNGDLLVEKIGFVK
;
A
#
# COMPACT_ATOMS: atom_id res chain seq x y z
N MET A 1 57.45 20.05 -69.50
CA MET A 1 56.46 21.08 -69.24
C MET A 1 55.10 20.40 -69.10
N ASN A 2 54.68 20.14 -67.92
CA ASN A 2 53.30 20.08 -67.51
C ASN A 2 53.21 19.57 -66.05
N ILE A 3 52.80 20.46 -65.24
CA ILE A 3 52.66 20.35 -63.79
C ILE A 3 51.30 19.76 -63.52
N SER A 4 51.24 18.55 -62.95
CA SER A 4 49.98 17.97 -62.49
C SER A 4 49.93 18.02 -60.97
N LYS A 5 49.09 18.89 -60.47
CA LYS A 5 48.78 19.06 -59.05
C LYS A 5 47.84 17.97 -58.58
N VAL A 6 48.34 17.10 -57.74
CA VAL A 6 47.48 16.11 -57.04
C VAL A 6 46.99 16.80 -55.76
N PHE A 7 45.68 16.99 -55.69
CA PHE A 7 44.95 17.47 -54.50
C PHE A 7 44.62 16.25 -53.62
N ALA A 8 45.27 16.14 -52.49
CA ALA A 8 44.91 15.15 -51.47
C ALA A 8 43.78 15.68 -50.61
N ILE A 9 42.59 15.12 -50.75
CA ILE A 9 41.44 15.43 -49.91
C ILE A 9 41.52 14.53 -48.66
N GLY A 10 41.90 15.12 -47.53
CA GLY A 10 41.84 14.45 -46.23
C GLY A 10 40.38 14.36 -45.71
N VAL A 11 39.87 13.15 -45.67
CA VAL A 11 38.57 12.90 -45.03
C VAL A 11 38.77 12.78 -43.52
N LEU A 12 38.33 13.80 -42.79
CA LEU A 12 38.33 13.84 -41.32
C LEU A 12 37.08 13.09 -40.83
N ALA A 13 37.27 11.82 -40.43
CA ALA A 13 36.19 11.04 -39.80
C ALA A 13 35.96 11.50 -38.38
N LEU A 14 34.88 12.26 -38.15
CA LEU A 14 34.38 12.60 -36.82
C LEU A 14 33.72 11.37 -36.22
N ILE A 15 34.40 10.72 -35.30
CA ILE A 15 33.83 9.63 -34.47
C ILE A 15 32.97 10.31 -33.40
N SER A 16 31.66 10.41 -33.63
CA SER A 16 30.67 10.76 -32.60
C SER A 16 30.56 9.62 -31.62
N ALA A 17 31.25 9.68 -30.49
CA ALA A 17 31.02 8.82 -29.35
C ALA A 17 29.64 9.13 -28.77
N CYS A 18 28.63 8.33 -29.11
CA CYS A 18 27.38 8.30 -28.37
C CYS A 18 27.67 7.78 -26.96
N ALA A 19 27.83 8.71 -25.99
CA ALA A 19 27.79 8.37 -24.58
C ALA A 19 26.40 7.82 -24.28
N ALA A 20 26.30 6.54 -23.97
CA ALA A 20 25.08 5.93 -23.47
C ALA A 20 24.69 6.67 -22.16
N PRO A 21 23.41 7.05 -21.99
CA PRO A 21 22.98 7.64 -20.73
C PRO A 21 23.26 6.67 -19.57
N PRO A 22 23.68 7.20 -18.40
CA PRO A 22 23.92 6.33 -17.24
C PRO A 22 22.66 5.53 -16.97
N ASN A 23 22.80 4.22 -16.79
CA ASN A 23 21.75 3.29 -16.41
C ASN A 23 20.90 3.94 -15.30
N SER A 24 19.71 4.41 -15.66
CA SER A 24 18.69 4.71 -14.68
C SER A 24 18.39 3.38 -13.99
N ALA A 25 18.90 3.23 -12.77
CA ALA A 25 18.56 2.09 -11.93
C ALA A 25 17.03 2.00 -11.95
N LYS A 26 16.47 0.94 -12.55
CA LYS A 26 15.06 0.63 -12.44
C LYS A 26 14.81 0.48 -10.95
N VAL A 27 14.18 1.46 -10.34
CA VAL A 27 13.61 1.31 -9.01
C VAL A 27 12.52 0.25 -9.20
N ASP A 28 12.80 -0.94 -8.75
CA ASP A 28 11.85 -2.05 -8.74
C ASP A 28 10.76 -1.67 -7.72
N VAL A 29 9.79 -0.89 -8.17
CA VAL A 29 8.62 -0.54 -7.36
C VAL A 29 7.77 -1.81 -7.30
N ALA A 30 7.71 -2.40 -6.12
CA ALA A 30 6.89 -3.58 -5.86
C ALA A 30 5.45 -3.34 -6.37
N PRO A 31 4.85 -4.31 -7.08
CA PRO A 31 3.52 -4.15 -7.67
C PRO A 31 2.47 -3.88 -6.58
N LYS A 32 1.75 -2.77 -6.77
CA LYS A 32 0.84 -2.21 -5.78
C LYS A 32 -0.48 -1.79 -6.44
N ALA A 33 -1.59 -1.98 -5.75
CA ALA A 33 -2.89 -1.42 -6.11
C ALA A 33 -3.42 -0.49 -5.02
N THR A 34 -4.33 0.37 -5.42
CA THR A 34 -5.06 1.27 -4.51
C THR A 34 -6.55 1.08 -4.73
N VAL A 35 -7.29 0.89 -3.63
CA VAL A 35 -8.75 0.78 -3.59
C VAL A 35 -9.28 1.91 -2.72
N THR A 36 -10.28 2.61 -3.18
CA THR A 36 -10.93 3.66 -2.38
C THR A 36 -12.06 3.07 -1.55
N PHE A 37 -12.04 3.32 -0.24
CA PHE A 37 -13.09 2.82 0.64
C PHE A 37 -14.41 3.55 0.40
N ILE A 38 -15.43 2.76 0.10
CA ILE A 38 -16.84 3.16 0.09
C ILE A 38 -17.59 2.06 0.85
N ASP A 39 -18.46 2.41 1.80
CA ASP A 39 -19.16 1.42 2.62
C ASP A 39 -20.35 0.77 1.89
N VAL A 40 -20.03 0.10 0.78
CA VAL A 40 -20.96 -0.66 -0.06
C VAL A 40 -20.40 -2.03 -0.41
N ALA A 41 -21.27 -2.96 -0.81
CA ALA A 41 -20.85 -4.35 -1.11
C ALA A 41 -19.80 -4.44 -2.24
N ASN A 42 -19.82 -3.53 -3.21
CA ASN A 42 -18.84 -3.51 -4.30
C ASN A 42 -17.41 -3.32 -3.81
N PHE A 43 -17.20 -2.61 -2.70
CA PHE A 43 -15.87 -2.48 -2.10
C PHE A 43 -15.27 -3.84 -1.73
N ASP A 44 -16.07 -4.76 -1.18
CA ASP A 44 -15.58 -6.08 -0.80
C ASP A 44 -15.13 -6.89 -2.03
N VAL A 45 -15.86 -6.77 -3.13
CA VAL A 45 -15.53 -7.44 -4.40
C VAL A 45 -14.24 -6.86 -4.99
N GLU A 46 -14.10 -5.55 -5.00
CA GLU A 46 -12.92 -4.85 -5.52
C GLU A 46 -11.68 -5.16 -4.67
N LEU A 47 -11.80 -5.10 -3.35
CA LEU A 47 -10.70 -5.42 -2.44
C LEU A 47 -10.30 -6.89 -2.55
N ALA A 48 -11.26 -7.82 -2.58
CA ALA A 48 -10.99 -9.24 -2.76
C ALA A 48 -10.27 -9.52 -4.08
N SER A 49 -10.73 -8.91 -5.17
CA SER A 49 -10.10 -9.03 -6.49
C SER A 49 -8.65 -8.53 -6.46
N SER A 50 -8.42 -7.36 -5.87
CA SER A 50 -7.09 -6.78 -5.73
C SER A 50 -6.16 -7.63 -4.86
N LEU A 51 -6.65 -8.21 -3.77
CA LEU A 51 -5.88 -9.08 -2.88
C LEU A 51 -5.51 -10.42 -3.53
N ASN A 52 -6.35 -10.94 -4.43
CA ASN A 52 -6.08 -12.17 -5.18
C ASN A 52 -5.13 -11.95 -6.37
N ALA A 53 -4.93 -10.71 -6.80
CA ALA A 53 -3.95 -10.38 -7.84
C ALA A 53 -2.51 -10.62 -7.34
N PRO A 54 -1.53 -10.82 -8.26
CA PRO A 54 -0.13 -11.02 -7.92
C PRO A 54 0.54 -9.70 -7.50
N LEU A 55 -0.05 -9.01 -6.52
CA LEU A 55 0.41 -7.74 -5.98
C LEU A 55 1.06 -7.96 -4.62
N ASP A 56 2.12 -7.21 -4.33
CA ASP A 56 2.80 -7.25 -3.03
C ASP A 56 2.04 -6.46 -1.97
N SER A 57 1.33 -5.42 -2.40
CA SER A 57 0.49 -4.63 -1.51
C SER A 57 -0.77 -4.09 -2.18
N VAL A 58 -1.83 -3.97 -1.38
CA VAL A 58 -3.07 -3.28 -1.74
C VAL A 58 -3.33 -2.23 -0.66
N GLU A 59 -3.45 -0.97 -1.05
CA GLU A 59 -3.77 0.12 -0.13
C GLU A 59 -5.22 0.53 -0.25
N VAL A 60 -5.89 0.61 0.89
CA VAL A 60 -7.23 1.19 1.02
C VAL A 60 -7.09 2.64 1.47
N LEU A 61 -7.57 3.55 0.64
CA LEU A 61 -7.60 4.98 0.90
C LEU A 61 -9.02 5.43 1.26
N PHE A 62 -9.11 6.56 1.94
CA PHE A 62 -10.35 7.17 2.38
C PHE A 62 -10.54 8.53 1.75
N TYR A 63 -11.77 8.85 1.32
CA TYR A 63 -12.12 10.23 0.92
C TYR A 63 -11.98 11.19 2.11
N GLU A 64 -12.50 10.76 3.27
CA GLU A 64 -12.35 11.48 4.53
C GLU A 64 -11.62 10.59 5.52
N LYS A 65 -10.59 11.14 6.15
CA LYS A 65 -9.86 10.42 7.20
C LYS A 65 -10.79 10.11 8.36
N ILE A 66 -10.76 8.87 8.83
CA ILE A 66 -11.66 8.40 9.89
C ILE A 66 -10.92 8.32 11.23
N ARG A 67 -11.63 8.54 12.31
CA ARG A 67 -11.08 8.30 13.65
C ARG A 67 -10.93 6.81 13.91
N PRO A 68 -9.85 6.35 14.55
CA PRO A 68 -9.64 4.93 14.83
C PRO A 68 -10.84 4.26 15.53
N ASN A 69 -11.47 4.94 16.47
CA ASN A 69 -12.64 4.44 17.22
C ASN A 69 -13.96 4.48 16.42
N LYS A 70 -13.94 5.00 15.20
CA LYS A 70 -15.09 5.04 14.29
C LYS A 70 -14.82 4.28 13.00
N MET A 71 -13.93 3.30 13.06
CA MET A 71 -13.64 2.47 11.89
C MET A 71 -14.89 1.71 11.45
N PRO A 72 -15.28 1.78 10.16
CA PRO A 72 -16.43 1.07 9.63
C PRO A 72 -16.34 -0.44 9.87
N GLU A 73 -17.45 -1.08 10.19
CA GLU A 73 -17.53 -2.52 10.49
C GLU A 73 -16.96 -3.38 9.34
N ARG A 74 -17.22 -2.96 8.10
CA ARG A 74 -16.69 -3.63 6.90
C ARG A 74 -15.18 -3.76 6.92
N LEU A 75 -14.46 -2.67 7.22
CA LEU A 75 -13.00 -2.69 7.33
C LEU A 75 -12.51 -3.50 8.51
N GLN A 76 -13.22 -3.44 9.62
CA GLN A 76 -12.88 -4.25 10.78
C GLN A 76 -12.99 -5.74 10.48
N LYS A 77 -14.01 -6.18 9.68
CA LYS A 77 -14.12 -7.57 9.21
C LYS A 77 -12.92 -8.00 8.38
N TRP A 78 -12.43 -7.13 7.49
CA TRP A 78 -11.24 -7.41 6.68
C TRP A 78 -9.97 -7.53 7.53
N ILE A 79 -9.75 -6.61 8.49
CA ILE A 79 -8.62 -6.66 9.41
C ILE A 79 -8.68 -7.95 10.25
N SER A 80 -9.86 -8.30 10.77
CA SER A 80 -10.06 -9.55 11.53
C SER A 80 -9.85 -10.79 10.67
N ALA A 81 -10.19 -10.76 9.39
CA ALA A 81 -9.91 -11.86 8.47
C ALA A 81 -8.41 -12.10 8.27
N VAL A 82 -7.60 -11.03 8.21
CA VAL A 82 -6.13 -11.13 8.20
C VAL A 82 -5.63 -11.88 9.43
N GLU A 83 -6.02 -11.45 10.63
CA GLU A 83 -5.57 -12.09 11.88
C GLU A 83 -5.98 -13.56 11.98
N ARG A 84 -7.23 -13.87 11.64
CA ARG A 84 -7.71 -15.27 11.65
C ARG A 84 -7.01 -16.16 10.64
N SER A 85 -6.52 -15.56 9.57
CA SER A 85 -5.73 -16.28 8.56
C SER A 85 -4.26 -16.42 8.93
N GLY A 86 -3.86 -16.02 10.15
CA GLY A 86 -2.48 -16.09 10.64
C GLY A 86 -1.61 -14.88 10.28
N GLY A 87 -2.20 -13.84 9.68
CA GLY A 87 -1.53 -12.58 9.41
C GLY A 87 -1.42 -11.71 10.67
N SER A 88 -0.60 -10.67 10.60
CA SER A 88 -0.40 -9.70 11.68
C SER A 88 -1.08 -8.38 11.37
N VAL A 89 -1.50 -7.64 12.41
CA VAL A 89 -1.98 -6.27 12.29
C VAL A 89 -0.98 -5.34 12.96
N LYS A 90 -0.49 -4.35 12.20
CA LYS A 90 0.46 -3.35 12.66
C LYS A 90 -0.15 -1.96 12.56
N ILE A 91 0.20 -1.08 13.48
CA ILE A 91 -0.21 0.32 13.47
C ILE A 91 1.04 1.18 13.33
N ASN A 92 1.07 1.98 12.27
CA ASN A 92 2.12 2.97 12.03
C ASN A 92 1.60 4.33 12.50
N THR A 93 2.27 4.89 13.49
CA THR A 93 2.04 6.25 13.97
C THR A 93 2.89 7.25 13.19
N PRO A 94 2.50 8.55 13.12
CA PRO A 94 3.33 9.57 12.50
C PRO A 94 4.75 9.60 13.09
N PRO A 95 5.78 9.92 12.28
CA PRO A 95 7.12 10.12 12.80
C PRO A 95 7.09 11.27 13.80
N ASN A 96 7.67 11.22 14.94
CA ASN A 96 7.66 12.14 16.09
C ASN A 96 6.62 11.85 17.17
N GLU A 97 5.89 10.76 17.08
CA GLU A 97 5.06 10.30 18.18
C GLU A 97 5.79 9.21 18.97
N PRO A 98 5.69 9.21 20.30
CA PRO A 98 6.16 8.07 21.07
C PRO A 98 5.39 6.83 20.59
N LYS A 99 6.14 5.83 20.09
CA LYS A 99 5.53 4.55 19.73
C LYS A 99 4.76 4.04 20.93
N PRO A 100 3.46 3.75 20.80
CA PRO A 100 2.70 3.22 21.91
C PRO A 100 3.38 1.96 22.42
N ARG A 101 3.67 1.92 23.70
CA ARG A 101 4.33 0.78 24.36
C ARG A 101 3.54 -0.52 24.20
N ASN A 102 2.27 -0.41 23.85
CA ASN A 102 1.40 -1.55 23.63
C ASN A 102 0.53 -1.30 22.39
N PRO A 103 0.82 -1.95 21.23
CA PRO A 103 -0.04 -1.89 20.06
C PRO A 103 -1.47 -2.37 20.36
N ILE A 104 -1.64 -3.25 21.35
CA ILE A 104 -2.94 -3.70 21.86
C ILE A 104 -3.73 -2.54 22.53
N ALA A 105 -3.08 -1.56 23.15
CA ALA A 105 -3.78 -0.40 23.72
C ALA A 105 -4.31 0.54 22.63
N LEU A 106 -3.63 0.66 21.50
CA LEU A 106 -4.17 1.36 20.33
C LEU A 106 -5.26 0.53 19.64
N LEU A 107 -5.10 -0.79 19.60
CA LEU A 107 -6.18 -1.71 19.24
C LEU A 107 -7.31 -1.61 20.27
N GLY A 108 -7.05 -1.33 21.53
CA GLY A 108 -8.07 -1.04 22.53
C GLY A 108 -8.86 0.25 22.27
N LEU A 109 -8.24 1.25 21.66
CA LEU A 109 -8.94 2.43 21.13
C LEU A 109 -9.73 2.12 19.83
N LEU A 110 -9.28 1.10 19.07
CA LEU A 110 -10.05 0.45 18.00
C LEU A 110 -11.03 -0.58 18.61
N GLY A 111 -10.79 -1.00 19.83
CA GLY A 111 -11.14 -2.30 20.39
C GLY A 111 -12.45 -2.44 21.12
N SER A 112 -13.23 -1.41 21.41
CA SER A 112 -14.61 -1.68 21.85
C SER A 112 -15.48 -2.16 20.68
N ALA A 113 -15.16 -1.74 19.45
CA ALA A 113 -15.75 -2.26 18.24
C ALA A 113 -15.18 -3.65 17.85
N TYR A 114 -13.89 -3.89 18.07
CA TYR A 114 -13.15 -5.10 17.70
C TYR A 114 -13.58 -6.33 18.49
N THR A 115 -13.83 -6.23 19.81
CA THR A 115 -14.32 -7.33 20.62
C THR A 115 -15.76 -7.74 20.27
N THR A 116 -16.59 -6.77 19.88
CA THR A 116 -17.96 -7.04 19.43
C THR A 116 -17.98 -7.79 18.11
N ILE A 117 -17.04 -7.50 17.22
CA ILE A 117 -16.95 -8.16 15.90
C ILE A 117 -16.42 -9.57 15.99
N LYS A 118 -15.53 -9.86 16.95
CA LYS A 118 -15.07 -11.24 17.17
C LYS A 118 -16.23 -12.22 17.42
N SER A 119 -17.31 -11.75 18.06
CA SER A 119 -18.52 -12.56 18.30
C SER A 119 -19.47 -12.66 17.09
N PHE A 120 -19.47 -11.67 16.19
CA PHE A 120 -20.29 -11.69 14.97
C PHE A 120 -19.66 -12.47 13.81
N VAL A 121 -18.35 -12.65 13.82
CA VAL A 121 -17.62 -13.29 12.71
C VAL A 121 -17.61 -14.80 12.83
N ASP A 122 -18.01 -15.38 13.96
CA ASP A 122 -18.20 -16.82 14.13
C ASP A 122 -19.41 -17.37 13.34
N ALA A 123 -20.29 -16.48 12.85
CA ALA A 123 -21.37 -16.81 11.95
C ALA A 123 -20.94 -16.64 10.48
N GLN A 124 -20.37 -17.70 9.88
CA GLN A 124 -19.99 -17.85 8.48
C GLN A 124 -19.20 -16.67 7.89
N PRO A 125 -17.87 -16.80 7.72
CA PRO A 125 -17.09 -15.79 7.03
C PRO A 125 -17.58 -15.70 5.58
N ALA A 126 -17.91 -14.48 5.14
CA ALA A 126 -18.22 -14.25 3.74
C ALA A 126 -17.04 -14.73 2.88
N SER A 127 -17.33 -15.46 1.80
CA SER A 127 -16.32 -16.15 0.99
C SER A 127 -15.19 -15.23 0.49
N TYR A 128 -15.50 -13.95 0.24
CA TYR A 128 -14.52 -12.95 -0.22
C TYR A 128 -13.42 -12.64 0.83
N LEU A 129 -13.69 -12.82 2.13
CA LEU A 129 -12.72 -12.59 3.20
C LEU A 129 -11.54 -13.58 3.16
N SER A 130 -11.69 -14.72 2.48
CA SER A 130 -10.60 -15.67 2.26
C SER A 130 -9.41 -15.04 1.50
N SER A 131 -9.65 -13.99 0.73
CA SER A 131 -8.61 -13.23 0.00
C SER A 131 -7.62 -12.52 0.94
N ALA A 132 -7.95 -12.37 2.22
CA ALA A 132 -7.05 -11.85 3.24
C ALA A 132 -5.94 -12.85 3.65
N LYS A 133 -6.06 -14.13 3.27
CA LYS A 133 -5.09 -15.16 3.62
C LYS A 133 -3.71 -14.85 3.03
N GLY A 134 -2.67 -14.99 3.86
CA GLY A 134 -1.28 -14.70 3.47
C GLY A 134 -0.95 -13.21 3.40
N ARG A 135 -1.83 -12.35 3.93
CA ARG A 135 -1.61 -10.92 4.04
C ARG A 135 -1.43 -10.49 5.49
N ASN A 136 -0.73 -9.36 5.67
CA ASN A 136 -0.65 -8.60 6.92
C ASN A 136 -1.39 -7.29 6.73
N ALA A 137 -1.99 -6.74 7.78
CA ALA A 137 -2.63 -5.44 7.73
C ALA A 137 -1.74 -4.37 8.40
N VAL A 138 -1.59 -3.23 7.74
CA VAL A 138 -0.84 -2.08 8.25
C VAL A 138 -1.77 -0.88 8.26
N ILE A 139 -2.15 -0.43 9.45
CA ILE A 139 -2.99 0.76 9.65
C ILE A 139 -2.07 1.95 9.82
N SER A 140 -2.06 2.86 8.87
CA SER A 140 -1.27 4.10 8.95
C SER A 140 -2.12 5.22 9.52
N LEU A 141 -1.59 5.87 10.55
CA LEU A 141 -2.23 7.01 11.20
C LEU A 141 -1.56 8.31 10.78
N ALA A 142 -2.33 9.37 10.67
CA ALA A 142 -1.86 10.73 10.48
C ALA A 142 -2.47 11.64 11.54
N ARG A 143 -1.79 12.75 11.86
CA ARG A 143 -2.33 13.77 12.77
C ARG A 143 -3.09 14.82 11.96
N SER A 144 -4.29 15.16 12.40
CA SER A 144 -5.03 16.29 11.86
C SER A 144 -4.43 17.62 12.35
N PRO A 145 -4.77 18.75 11.71
CA PRO A 145 -4.36 20.07 12.20
C PRO A 145 -4.81 20.36 13.65
N ASN A 146 -5.91 19.74 14.08
CA ASN A 146 -6.46 19.86 15.43
C ASN A 146 -5.80 18.92 16.45
N GLY A 147 -4.80 18.14 16.04
CA GLY A 147 -4.08 17.20 16.89
C GLY A 147 -4.70 15.80 17.02
N ASP A 148 -5.87 15.55 16.43
CA ASP A 148 -6.51 14.23 16.45
C ASP A 148 -5.72 13.21 15.62
N LEU A 149 -5.62 11.97 16.10
CA LEU A 149 -5.13 10.85 15.28
C LEU A 149 -6.25 10.33 14.39
N LEU A 150 -5.96 10.25 13.09
CA LEU A 150 -6.89 9.79 12.07
C LEU A 150 -6.25 8.63 11.28
N VAL A 151 -7.05 7.68 10.84
CA VAL A 151 -6.61 6.64 9.91
C VAL A 151 -6.45 7.29 8.53
N GLU A 152 -5.24 7.25 8.01
CA GLU A 152 -4.90 7.78 6.69
C GLU A 152 -5.13 6.74 5.60
N LYS A 153 -4.67 5.51 5.86
CA LYS A 153 -4.81 4.37 4.95
C LYS A 153 -4.68 3.05 5.70
N ILE A 154 -5.16 2.00 5.07
CA ILE A 154 -4.93 0.61 5.50
C ILE A 154 -4.24 -0.12 4.36
N GLY A 155 -3.04 -0.67 4.61
CA GLY A 155 -2.30 -1.50 3.67
C GLY A 155 -2.49 -2.97 3.98
N PHE A 156 -2.75 -3.79 2.95
CA PHE A 156 -2.69 -5.24 3.01
C PHE A 156 -1.44 -5.69 2.26
N VAL A 157 -0.46 -6.23 2.98
CA VAL A 157 0.87 -6.56 2.44
C VAL A 157 1.18 -8.06 2.60
N LYS A 158 1.94 -8.62 1.67
CA LYS A 158 2.46 -10.00 1.77
C LYS A 158 3.56 -10.12 2.79
#